data_8d1e7ce6d90e9f678012c31cba9367aa
#
_entry.id   8d1e7ce6d90e9f678012c31cba9367aa
#
_cell.length_a   1.000
_cell.length_b   1.000
_cell.length_c   1.000
_cell.angle_alpha   90.00
_cell.angle_beta   90.00
_cell.angle_gamma   90.00
#
_symmetry.space_group_name_H-M   'P 1'
#
loop_
_entity.id
_entity.type
_entity.pdbx_description
1 polymer ?
#
loop_
_entity_poly.entity_id
_entity_poly.type
_entity_poly.pdbx_seq_one_letter_code
_entity_poly.pdbx_strand_id
1 'polypeptide(L)'
;MYCMSITSYTSIANSIRVGVSTTCIIILEITSAIWNVLQSIYLPTPTEQMWKEIRQGFGDWWQFPGCILAIDGKHCKFRAPPNSGSLYFNYKKTF
;
A
#
# COMPACT_ATOMS: atom_id res chain seq x y z
N MET A 1 4.49 -0.45 1.40
CA MET A 1 4.02 0.91 1.06
C MET A 1 3.47 1.56 2.31
N TYR A 2 4.26 2.34 2.95
CA TYR A 2 3.81 3.06 4.13
C TYR A 2 3.16 4.35 3.67
N CYS A 3 1.91 4.55 4.02
CA CYS A 3 1.26 5.84 3.83
C CYS A 3 1.88 6.85 4.81
N MET A 4 3.04 7.35 4.47
CA MET A 4 3.77 8.40 5.18
C MET A 4 3.13 9.76 4.90
N SER A 5 1.83 9.84 5.09
CA SER A 5 1.10 11.02 4.70
C SER A 5 1.28 12.22 5.64
N ILE A 6 1.92 12.07 6.80
CA ILE A 6 1.83 13.13 7.82
C ILE A 6 3.18 13.52 8.41
N THR A 7 4.21 12.70 8.33
CA THR A 7 5.47 12.97 9.01
C THR A 7 6.66 12.82 8.07
N SER A 8 7.45 13.88 7.93
CA SER A 8 8.68 13.84 7.13
C SER A 8 9.76 13.02 7.84
N TYR A 9 10.70 12.46 7.09
CA TYR A 9 11.88 11.79 7.66
C TYR A 9 12.64 12.67 8.66
N THR A 10 12.72 13.96 8.39
CA THR A 10 13.33 14.95 9.28
C THR A 10 12.61 15.04 10.61
N SER A 11 11.30 15.04 10.61
CA SER A 11 10.50 15.10 11.83
C SER A 11 10.66 13.83 12.67
N ILE A 12 10.67 12.67 12.02
CA ILE A 12 10.93 11.40 12.71
C ILE A 12 12.35 11.38 13.28
N ALA A 13 13.35 11.74 12.48
CA ALA A 13 14.74 11.80 12.88
C ALA A 13 14.94 12.67 14.13
N ASN A 14 14.30 13.84 14.16
CA ASN A 14 14.37 14.76 15.31
C ASN A 14 13.69 14.17 16.55
N SER A 15 12.57 13.47 16.40
CA SER A 15 11.85 12.89 17.53
C SER A 15 12.63 11.77 18.21
N ILE A 16 13.36 10.97 17.43
CA ILE A 16 14.16 9.83 17.95
C ILE A 16 15.65 10.19 18.11
N ARG A 17 16.04 11.42 17.80
CA ARG A 17 17.42 11.92 17.90
C ARG A 17 18.44 11.11 17.09
N VAL A 18 18.09 10.75 15.89
CA VAL A 18 18.93 10.01 14.94
C VAL A 18 19.12 10.84 13.67
N GLY A 19 20.20 10.59 12.93
CA GLY A 19 20.43 11.27 11.65
C GLY A 19 19.35 10.96 10.62
N VAL A 20 19.02 11.93 9.76
CA VAL A 20 17.97 11.76 8.73
C VAL A 20 18.31 10.62 7.78
N SER A 21 19.54 10.47 7.35
CA SER A 21 20.00 9.37 6.49
C SER A 21 19.83 8.00 7.15
N THR A 22 20.15 7.89 8.42
CA THR A 22 19.95 6.66 9.19
C THR A 22 18.45 6.34 9.31
N THR A 23 17.62 7.34 9.55
CA THR A 23 16.16 7.18 9.60
C THR A 23 15.60 6.65 8.27
N CYS A 24 16.08 7.16 7.13
CA CYS A 24 15.68 6.66 5.80
C CYS A 24 16.04 5.17 5.64
N ILE A 25 17.24 4.77 6.01
CA ILE A 25 17.71 3.38 5.89
C ILE A 25 16.85 2.47 6.77
N ILE A 26 16.64 2.84 8.03
CA ILE A 26 15.81 2.06 8.96
C ILE A 26 14.40 1.87 8.43
N ILE A 27 13.76 2.92 7.92
CA ILE A 27 12.39 2.82 7.37
C ILE A 27 12.35 1.88 6.17
N LEU A 28 13.32 1.95 5.27
CA LEU A 28 13.39 1.04 4.12
C LEU A 28 13.59 -0.41 4.55
N GLU A 29 14.46 -0.66 5.49
CA GLU A 29 14.68 -2.01 6.01
C GLU A 29 13.45 -2.58 6.70
N ILE A 30 12.80 -1.80 7.57
CA ILE A 30 11.58 -2.22 8.28
C ILE A 30 10.45 -2.48 7.30
N THR A 31 10.20 -1.59 6.35
CA THR A 31 9.13 -1.79 5.36
C THR A 31 9.36 -3.00 4.48
N SER A 32 10.62 -3.26 4.09
CA SER A 32 11.00 -4.46 3.34
C SER A 32 10.81 -5.73 4.17
N ALA A 33 11.21 -5.71 5.44
CA ALA A 33 11.01 -6.84 6.34
C ALA A 33 9.52 -7.15 6.56
N ILE A 34 8.70 -6.13 6.80
CA ILE A 34 7.25 -6.27 6.94
C ILE A 34 6.65 -6.88 5.66
N TRP A 35 7.03 -6.38 4.50
CA TRP A 35 6.57 -6.90 3.22
C TRP A 35 6.93 -8.39 3.06
N ASN A 36 8.19 -8.74 3.27
CA ASN A 36 8.67 -10.11 3.11
C ASN A 36 7.98 -11.11 4.04
N VAL A 37 7.68 -10.69 5.27
CA VAL A 37 7.03 -11.58 6.26
C VAL A 37 5.52 -11.66 6.03
N LEU A 38 4.86 -10.54 5.77
CA LEU A 38 3.41 -10.48 5.76
C LEU A 38 2.79 -10.75 4.38
N GLN A 39 3.53 -10.58 3.31
CA GLN A 39 3.02 -10.79 1.95
C GLN A 39 2.40 -12.17 1.76
N SER A 40 3.11 -13.21 2.19
CA SER A 40 2.65 -14.59 2.02
C SER A 40 1.40 -14.91 2.85
N ILE A 41 1.21 -14.21 3.96
CA ILE A 41 0.08 -14.42 4.89
C ILE A 41 -1.16 -13.66 4.42
N TYR A 42 -0.98 -12.38 4.08
CA TYR A 42 -2.11 -11.47 3.79
C TYR A 42 -2.41 -11.30 2.30
N LEU A 43 -1.44 -11.63 1.44
CA LEU A 43 -1.56 -11.54 -0.01
C LEU A 43 -1.14 -12.86 -0.68
N PRO A 44 -1.69 -14.02 -0.26
CA PRO A 44 -1.38 -15.28 -0.91
C PRO A 44 -1.87 -15.25 -2.36
N THR A 45 -1.20 -15.98 -3.24
CA THR A 45 -1.70 -16.20 -4.60
C THR A 45 -3.01 -16.97 -4.52
N PRO A 46 -4.12 -16.45 -5.05
CA PRO A 46 -5.41 -17.11 -4.96
C PRO A 46 -5.40 -18.46 -5.66
N THR A 47 -5.92 -19.46 -4.99
CA THR A 47 -6.18 -20.78 -5.56
C THR A 47 -7.56 -20.82 -6.19
N GLU A 48 -7.83 -21.81 -7.04
CA GLU A 48 -9.15 -22.01 -7.62
C GLU A 48 -10.23 -22.22 -6.54
N GLN A 49 -9.88 -22.91 -5.47
CA GLN A 49 -10.78 -23.11 -4.34
C GLN A 49 -11.13 -21.78 -3.64
N MET A 50 -10.15 -20.93 -3.40
CA MET A 50 -10.38 -19.60 -2.82
C MET A 50 -11.30 -18.75 -3.70
N TRP A 51 -11.15 -18.81 -5.02
CA TRP A 51 -12.05 -18.09 -5.94
C TRP A 51 -13.49 -18.59 -5.85
N LYS A 52 -13.70 -19.90 -5.70
CA LYS A 52 -15.04 -20.49 -5.51
C LYS A 52 -15.68 -20.02 -4.22
N GLU A 53 -14.92 -20.02 -3.12
CA GLU A 53 -15.39 -19.55 -1.81
C GLU A 53 -15.74 -18.06 -1.82
N ILE A 54 -14.91 -17.22 -2.42
CA ILE A 54 -15.16 -15.78 -2.57
C ILE A 54 -16.43 -15.55 -3.39
N ARG A 55 -16.58 -16.25 -4.53
CA ARG A 55 -17.76 -16.15 -5.39
C ARG A 55 -19.03 -16.54 -4.64
N GLN A 56 -18.97 -17.61 -3.86
CA GLN A 56 -20.10 -18.05 -3.05
C GLN A 56 -20.42 -17.00 -1.98
N GLY A 57 -19.43 -16.46 -1.28
CA GLY A 57 -19.62 -15.42 -0.28
C GLY A 57 -20.30 -14.16 -0.85
N PHE A 58 -19.90 -13.69 -2.04
CA PHE A 58 -20.58 -12.56 -2.69
C PHE A 58 -22.03 -12.89 -3.05
N GLY A 59 -22.33 -14.11 -3.46
CA GLY A 59 -23.69 -14.55 -3.74
C GLY A 59 -24.56 -14.60 -2.49
N ASP A 60 -24.06 -15.24 -1.43
CA ASP A 60 -24.83 -15.53 -0.22
C ASP A 60 -25.04 -14.29 0.67
N TRP A 61 -24.00 -13.46 0.82
CA TRP A 61 -24.03 -12.31 1.74
C TRP A 61 -24.54 -11.04 1.10
N TRP A 62 -24.20 -10.82 -0.17
CA TRP A 62 -24.49 -9.56 -0.87
C TRP A 62 -25.47 -9.72 -2.02
N GLN A 63 -25.97 -10.95 -2.24
CA GLN A 63 -26.88 -11.27 -3.34
C GLN A 63 -26.30 -10.83 -4.71
N PHE A 64 -24.98 -10.95 -4.85
CA PHE A 64 -24.25 -10.56 -6.06
C PHE A 64 -23.61 -11.80 -6.72
N PRO A 65 -24.40 -12.59 -7.46
CA PRO A 65 -23.92 -13.84 -8.04
C PRO A 65 -22.87 -13.59 -9.12
N GLY A 66 -21.82 -14.42 -9.12
CA GLY A 66 -20.75 -14.35 -10.12
C GLY A 66 -19.65 -13.33 -9.84
N CYS A 67 -19.76 -12.54 -8.79
CA CYS A 67 -18.69 -11.64 -8.36
C CYS A 67 -17.57 -12.43 -7.70
N ILE A 68 -16.33 -12.16 -8.10
CA ILE A 68 -15.13 -12.81 -7.55
C ILE A 68 -14.16 -11.82 -6.91
N LEU A 69 -14.36 -10.53 -7.12
CA LEU A 69 -13.45 -9.50 -6.62
C LEU A 69 -14.16 -8.15 -6.56
N ALA A 70 -13.89 -7.40 -5.51
CA ALA A 70 -14.21 -5.98 -5.42
C ALA A 70 -12.92 -5.17 -5.46
N ILE A 71 -12.83 -4.20 -6.37
CA ILE A 71 -11.65 -3.33 -6.52
C ILE A 71 -12.03 -1.92 -6.12
N ASP A 72 -11.30 -1.37 -5.17
CA ASP A 72 -11.40 0.03 -4.78
C ASP A 72 -10.05 0.72 -4.92
N GLY A 73 -10.06 1.95 -5.41
CA GLY A 73 -8.87 2.77 -5.64
C GLY A 73 -8.74 3.86 -4.59
N LYS A 74 -7.59 3.91 -3.92
CA LYS A 74 -7.25 4.98 -2.99
C LYS A 74 -6.10 5.83 -3.51
N HIS A 75 -6.30 7.14 -3.59
CA HIS A 75 -5.22 8.07 -3.89
C HIS A 75 -4.30 8.25 -2.68
N CYS A 76 -3.04 7.87 -2.84
CA CYS A 76 -1.99 8.14 -1.87
C CYS A 76 -1.13 9.28 -2.38
N LYS A 77 -1.03 10.37 -1.62
CA LYS A 77 -0.15 11.48 -1.96
C LYS A 77 1.31 11.07 -1.77
N PHE A 78 2.14 11.40 -2.71
CA PHE A 78 3.59 11.18 -2.63
C PHE A 78 4.34 12.35 -3.27
N ARG A 79 5.63 12.43 -3.01
CA ARG A 79 6.47 13.42 -3.66
C ARG A 79 6.76 12.97 -5.10
N ALA A 80 6.55 13.83 -6.07
CA ALA A 80 6.84 13.53 -7.46
C ALA A 80 8.31 13.09 -7.63
N PRO A 81 8.57 12.02 -8.38
CA PRO A 81 9.93 11.63 -8.71
C PRO A 81 10.64 12.74 -9.48
N PRO A 82 11.96 12.89 -9.31
CA PRO A 82 12.73 13.87 -10.09
C PRO A 82 12.52 13.65 -11.60
N ASN A 83 12.34 14.74 -12.34
CA ASN A 83 12.16 14.73 -13.80
C ASN A 83 10.91 13.97 -14.31
N SER A 84 9.94 13.68 -13.46
CA SER A 84 8.72 12.97 -13.87
C SER A 84 7.66 13.85 -14.54
N GLY A 85 7.84 15.19 -14.52
CA GLY A 85 6.84 16.11 -15.04
C GLY A 85 5.45 15.86 -14.45
N SER A 86 4.45 15.74 -15.30
CA SER A 86 3.06 15.45 -14.90
C SER A 86 2.67 13.97 -14.94
N LEU A 87 3.61 13.06 -15.14
CA LEU A 87 3.34 11.65 -15.37
C LEU A 87 2.53 10.99 -14.24
N TYR A 88 2.77 11.40 -13.00
CA TYR A 88 2.07 10.87 -11.81
C TYR A 88 1.03 11.83 -11.25
N PHE A 89 0.69 12.86 -12.01
CA PHE A 89 -0.29 13.86 -11.59
C PHE A 89 -1.70 13.30 -11.80
N ASN A 90 -2.52 13.29 -10.76
CA ASN A 90 -3.86 12.75 -10.82
C ASN A 90 -4.92 13.85 -11.08
N TYR A 91 -6.16 13.44 -11.35
CA TYR A 91 -7.25 14.37 -11.62
C TYR A 91 -7.64 15.26 -10.42
N LYS A 92 -7.22 14.90 -9.19
CA LYS A 92 -7.40 15.72 -7.98
C LYS A 92 -6.29 16.77 -7.80
N LYS A 93 -5.46 16.97 -8.82
CA LYS A 93 -4.35 17.91 -8.85
C LYS A 93 -3.29 17.67 -7.74
N THR A 94 -3.01 16.40 -7.47
CA THR A 94 -1.96 15.98 -6.52
C THR A 94 -1.11 14.87 -7.12
N PHE A 95 0.12 14.73 -6.62
CA PHE A 95 0.97 13.59 -6.89
C PHE A 95 0.76 12.49 -5.86
#